data_e6eb88760289611b2d6e00e2aad617fd
#
_entry.id   e6eb88760289611b2d6e00e2aad617fd
#
_cell.length_a   1.000
_cell.length_b   1.000
_cell.length_c   1.000
_cell.angle_alpha   90.00
_cell.angle_beta   90.00
_cell.angle_gamma   90.00
#
_symmetry.space_group_name_H-M   'P 1'
#
loop_
_entity.id
_entity.type
_entity.pdbx_description
1 polymer ?
#
loop_
_entity_poly.entity_id
_entity_poly.type
_entity_poly.pdbx_seq_one_letter_code
_entity_poly.pdbx_strand_id
1 'polypeptide(L)'
;MRALGGATTVQAVRVSDRFGDYGLVGIVIAVEAADALEVDTLLLSCRVLGRGVEHEMLASLGRLAQAHGKRLLRLRLIRTPKNEPALAFADSAVGACRREVEDGVVYDIPADIAAAIVHRAGEDAPEVIAARKADSAKAPKSAAPSLRGRSARYARLATELTTGPAVTQALRATARAVRPGAAAGAAPRSASERALVVLWEELLGVSGIGIDDDFFALGGTSLLAARMIAELAHRRGIALPLTTIVESPTIRQFAQRADLGAAAAPHSLVPLRQAGDRRLFLVHDGDGETLLYRNLANRLPASMSVFGIQPERRARIPLAHLSIEEMAAAYVKTMRAEQPEGPYLLGGMCAGGLIAFEMARQLQAAGAAVERVLMMDSATPHAERRDIVTAQRSSRLREAIAAARQGRGAVGGALAAAAVIVRKMSGLVSYEIDKRRAQSRDRERLATLQRVLTQGGEWPESLPGLDFRAIYNHAEHAYRPMPSDVAAVLIRATSGSGSDLPYVHLFKDPTLGWAPLVRDLVVVDVEGGHASMLQEPQAASLAGAILPHLSLRAAA
;
A
#
# COMPACT_ATOMS: atom_id res chain seq x y z
N MET A 1 0.66 23.95 7.78
CA MET A 1 1.74 24.84 7.33
C MET A 1 2.03 25.81 8.43
N ARG A 2 3.19 25.74 9.08
CA ARG A 2 3.68 26.83 9.95
C ARG A 2 3.97 28.01 9.03
N ALA A 3 3.56 29.22 9.42
CA ALA A 3 3.96 30.44 8.75
C ALA A 3 5.47 30.59 8.95
N LEU A 4 6.25 30.37 7.88
CA LEU A 4 7.69 30.51 7.88
C LEU A 4 7.99 31.99 7.70
N GLY A 5 8.48 32.65 8.76
CA GLY A 5 8.72 34.11 8.80
C GLY A 5 10.05 34.56 8.18
N GLY A 6 10.71 33.75 7.32
CA GLY A 6 11.99 34.07 6.69
C GLY A 6 11.98 33.85 5.18
N ALA A 7 13.02 34.30 4.47
CA ALA A 7 13.20 33.98 3.05
C ALA A 7 13.33 32.46 2.88
N THR A 8 12.52 31.90 1.98
CA THR A 8 12.46 30.46 1.74
C THR A 8 13.13 30.13 0.42
N THR A 9 14.10 29.22 0.46
CA THR A 9 14.77 28.69 -0.75
C THR A 9 14.30 27.27 -1.03
N VAL A 10 13.93 26.99 -2.28
CA VAL A 10 13.55 25.67 -2.77
C VAL A 10 14.56 25.22 -3.81
N GLN A 11 15.19 24.07 -3.58
CA GLN A 11 16.10 23.44 -4.54
C GLN A 11 15.50 22.13 -5.06
N ALA A 12 15.56 21.93 -6.37
CA ALA A 12 15.20 20.68 -7.04
C ALA A 12 16.48 19.93 -7.44
N VAL A 13 16.60 18.68 -6.99
CA VAL A 13 17.77 17.84 -7.27
C VAL A 13 17.48 16.94 -8.45
N ARG A 14 18.34 17.02 -9.46
CA ARG A 14 18.34 16.13 -10.63
C ARG A 14 19.66 15.41 -10.70
N VAL A 15 19.59 14.16 -11.09
CA VAL A 15 20.78 13.31 -11.23
C VAL A 15 20.79 12.67 -12.59
N SER A 16 21.96 12.74 -13.24
CA SER A 16 22.29 11.95 -14.43
C SER A 16 23.68 11.37 -14.28
N ASP A 17 23.89 10.16 -14.76
CA ASP A 17 25.19 9.51 -14.82
C ASP A 17 25.43 8.89 -16.20
N ARG A 18 26.53 8.15 -16.36
CA ARG A 18 26.88 7.47 -17.61
C ARG A 18 25.87 6.41 -18.07
N PHE A 19 24.95 5.99 -17.19
CA PHE A 19 23.94 4.98 -17.48
C PHE A 19 22.58 5.57 -17.81
N GLY A 20 22.34 6.88 -17.53
CA GLY A 20 21.09 7.55 -17.88
C GLY A 20 20.74 8.77 -17.03
N ASP A 21 19.60 9.37 -17.35
CA ASP A 21 19.01 10.50 -16.62
C ASP A 21 17.91 9.97 -15.67
N TYR A 22 18.13 10.12 -14.37
CA TYR A 22 17.16 9.71 -13.32
C TYR A 22 16.07 10.78 -13.12
N GLY A 23 16.15 11.91 -13.79
CA GLY A 23 15.21 13.02 -13.71
C GLY A 23 15.21 13.74 -12.35
N LEU A 24 14.05 14.22 -11.93
CA LEU A 24 13.88 14.84 -10.62
C LEU A 24 13.89 13.74 -9.55
N VAL A 25 14.88 13.79 -8.66
CA VAL A 25 15.11 12.75 -7.64
C VAL A 25 15.07 13.29 -6.22
N GLY A 26 15.08 14.61 -6.01
CA GLY A 26 15.03 15.19 -4.69
C GLY A 26 14.53 16.62 -4.67
N ILE A 27 14.07 17.05 -3.50
CA ILE A 27 13.63 18.42 -3.21
C ILE A 27 14.15 18.79 -1.83
N VAL A 28 14.67 20.01 -1.74
CA VAL A 28 15.05 20.64 -0.48
C VAL A 28 14.28 21.95 -0.31
N ILE A 29 13.75 22.16 0.87
CA ILE A 29 13.18 23.45 1.31
C ILE A 29 13.97 23.91 2.51
N ALA A 30 14.57 25.09 2.40
CA ALA A 30 15.33 25.71 3.48
C ALA A 30 14.81 27.12 3.78
N VAL A 31 14.85 27.50 5.04
CA VAL A 31 14.34 28.77 5.54
C VAL A 31 15.46 29.50 6.25
N GLU A 32 15.61 30.79 5.97
CA GLU A 32 16.58 31.61 6.65
C GLU A 32 16.13 31.94 8.09
N ALA A 33 16.94 31.54 9.06
CA ALA A 33 16.87 32.01 10.44
C ALA A 33 17.96 33.07 10.72
N ALA A 34 18.02 33.58 11.93
CA ALA A 34 18.96 34.68 12.30
C ALA A 34 20.43 34.29 11.99
N ASP A 35 20.88 33.13 12.45
CA ASP A 35 22.27 32.66 12.37
C ASP A 35 22.43 31.35 11.59
N ALA A 36 21.31 30.75 11.14
CA ALA A 36 21.29 29.46 10.48
C ALA A 36 20.45 29.47 9.19
N LEU A 37 20.77 28.59 8.27
CA LEU A 37 19.88 28.12 7.22
C LEU A 37 19.21 26.85 7.76
N GLU A 38 17.90 26.89 8.03
CA GLU A 38 17.15 25.76 8.56
C GLU A 38 16.54 24.92 7.44
N VAL A 39 16.81 23.62 7.44
CA VAL A 39 16.21 22.67 6.50
C VAL A 39 14.86 22.23 7.04
N ASP A 40 13.78 22.72 6.40
CA ASP A 40 12.40 22.33 6.70
C ASP A 40 12.05 20.97 6.10
N THR A 41 12.47 20.77 4.86
CA THR A 41 12.18 19.53 4.10
C THR A 41 13.39 19.11 3.30
N LEU A 42 13.78 17.84 3.42
CA LEU A 42 14.77 17.18 2.59
C LEU A 42 14.22 15.84 2.13
N LEU A 43 13.88 15.73 0.84
CA LEU A 43 13.35 14.51 0.23
C LEU A 43 14.32 14.02 -0.84
N LEU A 44 14.59 12.72 -0.83
CA LEU A 44 15.41 12.07 -1.84
C LEU A 44 14.77 10.73 -2.25
N SER A 45 14.74 10.47 -3.55
CA SER A 45 14.23 9.21 -4.12
C SER A 45 15.16 8.04 -3.75
N CYS A 46 14.58 6.90 -3.37
CA CYS A 46 15.33 5.67 -3.10
C CYS A 46 16.20 5.21 -4.29
N ARG A 47 15.85 5.61 -5.52
CA ARG A 47 16.63 5.29 -6.75
C ARG A 47 18.06 5.83 -6.76
N VAL A 48 18.35 6.85 -5.95
CA VAL A 48 19.66 7.52 -5.93
C VAL A 48 20.30 7.55 -4.53
N LEU A 49 19.66 6.93 -3.53
CA LEU A 49 20.22 6.76 -2.19
C LEU A 49 21.55 5.98 -2.23
N GLY A 50 22.52 6.39 -1.41
CA GLY A 50 23.84 5.74 -1.32
C GLY A 50 24.71 5.92 -2.56
N ARG A 51 24.42 6.90 -3.42
CA ARG A 51 25.24 7.26 -4.58
C ARG A 51 25.99 8.58 -4.38
N GLY A 52 26.02 9.06 -3.14
CA GLY A 52 26.65 10.34 -2.79
C GLY A 52 25.79 11.57 -3.09
N VAL A 53 24.57 11.39 -3.59
CA VAL A 53 23.65 12.51 -3.88
C VAL A 53 23.24 13.21 -2.59
N GLU A 54 23.00 12.46 -1.52
CA GLU A 54 22.69 12.97 -0.18
C GLU A 54 23.85 13.80 0.39
N HIS A 55 25.09 13.41 0.15
CA HIS A 55 26.29 14.18 0.56
C HIS A 55 26.37 15.50 -0.19
N GLU A 56 26.16 15.48 -1.52
CA GLU A 56 26.18 16.69 -2.34
C GLU A 56 25.02 17.63 -2.02
N MET A 57 23.85 17.09 -1.64
CA MET A 57 22.73 17.90 -1.15
C MET A 57 23.11 18.68 0.11
N LEU A 58 23.74 18.04 1.09
CA LEU A 58 24.22 18.72 2.30
C LEU A 58 25.33 19.73 1.98
N ALA A 59 26.28 19.37 1.13
CA ALA A 59 27.34 20.26 0.70
C ALA A 59 26.79 21.51 -0.03
N SER A 60 25.81 21.32 -0.91
CA SER A 60 25.13 22.42 -1.60
C SER A 60 24.42 23.36 -0.63
N LEU A 61 23.76 22.80 0.40
CA LEU A 61 23.11 23.59 1.45
C LEU A 61 24.12 24.34 2.33
N GLY A 62 25.28 23.74 2.61
CA GLY A 62 26.40 24.40 3.30
C GLY A 62 26.91 25.60 2.51
N ARG A 63 27.15 25.45 1.21
CA ARG A 63 27.53 26.55 0.31
C ARG A 63 26.45 27.64 0.23
N LEU A 64 25.18 27.25 0.22
CA LEU A 64 24.05 28.19 0.24
C LEU A 64 24.01 28.97 1.58
N ALA A 65 24.21 28.30 2.72
CA ALA A 65 24.29 28.97 4.03
C ALA A 65 25.43 30.02 4.05
N GLN A 66 26.61 29.66 3.53
CA GLN A 66 27.73 30.60 3.41
C GLN A 66 27.38 31.80 2.51
N ALA A 67 26.77 31.55 1.34
CA ALA A 67 26.38 32.63 0.42
C ALA A 67 25.35 33.59 1.02
N HIS A 68 24.53 33.13 1.96
CA HIS A 68 23.55 33.94 2.70
C HIS A 68 24.12 34.49 4.03
N GLY A 69 25.41 34.36 4.28
CA GLY A 69 26.07 34.87 5.49
C GLY A 69 25.66 34.12 6.77
N LYS A 70 25.11 32.90 6.65
CA LYS A 70 24.73 32.10 7.81
C LYS A 70 25.90 31.25 8.29
N ARG A 71 26.06 31.17 9.61
CA ARG A 71 27.15 30.41 10.24
C ARG A 71 26.85 28.92 10.33
N LEU A 72 25.55 28.55 10.39
CA LEU A 72 25.11 27.21 10.60
C LEU A 72 24.14 26.75 9.49
N LEU A 73 24.24 25.48 9.15
CA LEU A 73 23.18 24.71 8.51
C LEU A 73 22.50 23.88 9.60
N ARG A 74 21.20 24.08 9.80
CA ARG A 74 20.43 23.33 10.80
C ARG A 74 19.53 22.30 10.12
N LEU A 75 19.76 21.03 10.45
CA LEU A 75 18.95 19.91 9.98
C LEU A 75 18.19 19.30 11.16
N ARG A 76 16.86 19.31 11.12
CA ARG A 76 16.00 18.70 12.14
C ARG A 76 15.36 17.43 11.59
N LEU A 77 15.54 16.31 12.30
CA LEU A 77 14.96 15.02 11.97
C LEU A 77 14.04 14.55 13.11
N ILE A 78 12.75 14.44 12.82
CA ILE A 78 11.75 13.85 13.73
C ILE A 78 11.86 12.33 13.62
N ARG A 79 12.01 11.63 14.73
CA ARG A 79 12.16 10.17 14.72
C ARG A 79 10.85 9.48 14.33
N THR A 80 10.88 8.71 13.25
CA THR A 80 9.79 7.85 12.82
C THR A 80 10.33 6.47 12.44
N PRO A 81 9.50 5.40 12.45
CA PRO A 81 9.94 4.08 12.01
C PRO A 81 10.40 4.02 10.55
N LYS A 82 10.10 5.06 9.75
CA LYS A 82 10.37 5.08 8.30
C LYS A 82 11.58 5.93 7.92
N ASN A 83 12.11 6.80 8.80
CA ASN A 83 13.25 7.67 8.48
C ASN A 83 14.56 7.24 9.14
N GLU A 84 14.66 6.01 9.63
CA GLU A 84 15.89 5.42 10.19
C GLU A 84 17.09 5.51 9.21
N PRO A 85 16.94 5.31 7.88
CA PRO A 85 18.03 5.52 6.93
C PRO A 85 18.53 6.96 6.84
N ALA A 86 17.64 7.95 6.97
CA ALA A 86 18.03 9.36 6.95
C ALA A 86 18.78 9.75 8.23
N LEU A 87 18.39 9.19 9.39
CA LEU A 87 19.11 9.35 10.66
C LEU A 87 20.51 8.71 10.60
N ALA A 88 20.59 7.48 10.08
CA ALA A 88 21.86 6.76 9.94
C ALA A 88 22.83 7.51 9.00
N PHE A 89 22.32 8.06 7.91
CA PHE A 89 23.09 8.91 7.01
C PHE A 89 23.58 10.18 7.70
N ALA A 90 22.71 10.92 8.39
CA ALA A 90 23.10 12.16 9.08
C ALA A 90 24.10 11.87 10.21
N ASP A 91 23.93 10.78 10.97
CA ASP A 91 24.88 10.35 12.00
C ASP A 91 26.25 10.00 11.40
N SER A 92 26.29 9.36 10.23
CA SER A 92 27.52 9.03 9.54
C SER A 92 28.24 10.26 9.00
N ALA A 93 27.48 11.20 8.39
CA ALA A 93 28.06 12.36 7.70
C ALA A 93 28.43 13.50 8.66
N VAL A 94 27.58 13.76 9.70
CA VAL A 94 27.68 14.93 10.57
C VAL A 94 27.33 14.63 12.04
N GLY A 95 27.51 13.41 12.50
CA GLY A 95 27.18 12.96 13.85
C GLY A 95 27.81 13.77 14.99
N ALA A 96 29.00 14.36 14.76
CA ALA A 96 29.66 15.25 15.72
C ALA A 96 28.85 16.53 16.03
N CYS A 97 27.93 16.93 15.13
CA CYS A 97 27.08 18.13 15.26
C CYS A 97 25.69 17.80 15.83
N ARG A 98 25.48 16.57 16.31
CA ARG A 98 24.20 16.05 16.76
C ARG A 98 23.81 16.55 18.15
N ARG A 99 22.54 16.95 18.29
CA ARG A 99 21.91 17.30 19.56
C ARG A 99 20.51 16.65 19.65
N GLU A 100 20.25 15.97 20.76
CA GLU A 100 18.93 15.38 21.04
C GLU A 100 17.92 16.46 21.41
N VAL A 101 16.69 16.33 20.90
CA VAL A 101 15.54 17.15 21.26
C VAL A 101 14.35 16.25 21.58
N GLU A 102 13.31 16.81 22.20
CA GLU A 102 12.17 16.03 22.74
C GLU A 102 11.50 15.12 21.70
N ASP A 103 11.38 15.57 20.45
CA ASP A 103 10.69 14.85 19.36
C ASP A 103 11.62 14.34 18.25
N GLY A 104 12.96 14.36 18.47
CA GLY A 104 13.90 13.92 17.44
C GLY A 104 15.34 14.31 17.67
N VAL A 105 16.00 14.68 16.58
CA VAL A 105 17.42 15.06 16.57
C VAL A 105 17.61 16.33 15.75
N VAL A 106 18.48 17.21 16.21
CA VAL A 106 18.92 18.40 15.47
C VAL A 106 20.42 18.28 15.23
N TYR A 107 20.86 18.59 14.03
CA TYR A 107 22.25 18.73 13.67
C TYR A 107 22.51 20.22 13.39
N ASP A 108 23.29 20.87 14.25
CA ASP A 108 23.75 22.26 14.07
C ASP A 108 25.15 22.21 13.43
N ILE A 109 25.19 22.19 12.10
CA ILE A 109 26.38 21.93 11.29
C ILE A 109 27.02 23.29 10.93
N PRO A 110 28.29 23.57 11.27
CA PRO A 110 28.99 24.74 10.76
C PRO A 110 28.92 24.74 9.21
N ALA A 111 28.63 25.93 8.64
CA ALA A 111 28.37 26.04 7.20
C ALA A 111 29.58 25.66 6.34
N ASP A 112 30.80 25.90 6.85
CA ASP A 112 32.05 25.47 6.22
C ASP A 112 32.23 23.95 6.24
N ILE A 113 31.91 23.31 7.37
CA ILE A 113 31.93 21.82 7.48
C ILE A 113 30.89 21.23 6.55
N ALA A 114 29.67 21.76 6.52
CA ALA A 114 28.63 21.29 5.61
C ALA A 114 29.07 21.40 4.14
N ALA A 115 29.63 22.54 3.75
CA ALA A 115 30.10 22.79 2.39
C ALA A 115 31.26 21.88 1.94
N ALA A 116 32.03 21.36 2.89
CA ALA A 116 33.17 20.48 2.66
C ALA A 116 32.82 18.98 2.64
N ILE A 117 31.56 18.61 2.84
CA ILE A 117 31.12 17.21 2.81
C ILE A 117 31.34 16.63 1.42
N VAL A 118 32.06 15.51 1.34
CA VAL A 118 32.35 14.78 0.10
C VAL A 118 32.01 13.31 0.30
N HIS A 119 31.30 12.73 -0.65
CA HIS A 119 31.06 11.28 -0.67
C HIS A 119 32.35 10.52 -0.95
N ARG A 120 32.69 9.54 -0.11
CA ARG A 120 33.79 8.61 -0.33
C ARG A 120 33.24 7.22 -0.59
N ALA A 121 33.53 6.68 -1.78
CA ALA A 121 33.05 5.35 -2.16
C ALA A 121 33.58 4.28 -1.17
N GLY A 122 32.70 3.54 -0.52
CA GLY A 122 33.03 2.49 0.45
C GLY A 122 32.77 2.82 1.92
N GLU A 123 32.42 4.07 2.26
CA GLU A 123 32.05 4.49 3.63
C GLU A 123 30.54 4.40 3.91
N ASP A 124 29.74 3.98 2.92
CA ASP A 124 28.28 3.79 3.09
C ASP A 124 27.96 2.64 4.04
N ALA A 125 26.94 2.84 4.88
CA ALA A 125 26.45 1.78 5.77
C ALA A 125 26.00 0.54 4.97
N PRO A 126 26.19 -0.69 5.49
CA PRO A 126 25.87 -1.95 4.79
C PRO A 126 24.42 -2.04 4.26
N GLU A 127 23.48 -1.37 4.90
CA GLU A 127 22.06 -1.34 4.53
C GLU A 127 21.79 -0.56 3.24
N VAL A 128 22.60 0.46 2.95
CA VAL A 128 22.54 1.26 1.71
C VAL A 128 23.05 0.43 0.52
N ILE A 129 24.00 -0.48 0.75
CA ILE A 129 24.55 -1.37 -0.28
C ILE A 129 23.55 -2.46 -0.68
N ALA A 130 22.71 -2.94 0.25
CA ALA A 130 21.67 -3.94 -0.03
C ALA A 130 20.54 -3.37 -0.92
N ALA A 131 20.15 -2.10 -0.72
CA ALA A 131 19.17 -1.42 -1.57
C ALA A 131 19.69 -1.22 -3.02
N ARG A 132 21.02 -1.07 -3.21
CA ARG A 132 21.64 -0.92 -4.54
C ARG A 132 21.50 -2.15 -5.44
N LYS A 133 21.47 -3.38 -4.89
CA LYS A 133 21.42 -4.62 -5.69
C LYS A 133 20.04 -4.95 -6.25
N ALA A 134 18.97 -4.40 -5.67
CA ALA A 134 17.60 -4.67 -6.08
C ALA A 134 17.13 -3.83 -7.29
N ASP A 135 17.69 -2.64 -7.52
CA ASP A 135 17.14 -1.64 -8.46
C ASP A 135 17.86 -1.55 -9.83
N SER A 136 18.90 -2.36 -10.08
CA SER A 136 19.71 -2.21 -11.32
C SER A 136 19.15 -2.90 -12.57
N ALA A 137 17.96 -3.49 -12.51
CA ALA A 137 17.33 -4.17 -13.64
C ALA A 137 16.05 -3.44 -14.09
N LYS A 138 16.16 -2.74 -15.23
CA LYS A 138 15.09 -2.25 -16.10
C LYS A 138 14.46 -0.87 -15.81
N ALA A 139 15.02 0.13 -16.49
CA ALA A 139 14.26 1.33 -16.86
C ALA A 139 13.87 1.28 -18.36
N PRO A 140 12.62 1.58 -18.72
CA PRO A 140 12.20 1.65 -20.12
C PRO A 140 12.77 2.89 -20.80
N LYS A 141 13.26 2.73 -22.02
CA LYS A 141 13.74 3.83 -22.88
C LYS A 141 12.55 4.63 -23.40
N SER A 142 12.26 5.78 -22.79
CA SER A 142 11.38 6.80 -23.36
C SER A 142 12.20 7.82 -24.14
N ALA A 143 11.74 8.17 -25.35
CA ALA A 143 12.39 9.14 -26.22
C ALA A 143 12.48 10.52 -25.56
N ALA A 144 13.70 11.07 -25.49
CA ALA A 144 13.99 12.33 -24.81
C ALA A 144 13.57 13.54 -25.65
N PRO A 145 12.82 14.52 -25.12
CA PRO A 145 12.57 15.80 -25.78
C PRO A 145 13.83 16.65 -25.86
N SER A 146 13.96 17.46 -26.93
CA SER A 146 15.15 18.25 -27.27
C SER A 146 15.57 19.24 -26.16
N LEU A 147 16.88 19.45 -25.97
CA LEU A 147 17.51 20.29 -24.94
C LEU A 147 17.01 21.76 -24.95
N ARG A 148 16.65 22.34 -26.10
CA ARG A 148 16.17 23.74 -26.24
C ARG A 148 14.81 23.97 -25.57
N GLY A 149 13.88 23.01 -25.63
CA GLY A 149 12.57 23.14 -24.98
C GLY A 149 12.62 23.02 -23.44
N ARG A 150 13.65 22.34 -22.92
CA ARG A 150 13.81 22.17 -21.47
C ARG A 150 14.30 23.44 -20.77
N SER A 151 15.28 24.16 -21.34
CA SER A 151 15.80 25.41 -20.76
C SER A 151 14.73 26.49 -20.62
N ALA A 152 13.89 26.69 -21.64
CA ALA A 152 12.77 27.65 -21.58
C ALA A 152 11.73 27.27 -20.50
N ARG A 153 11.44 25.98 -20.36
CA ARG A 153 10.52 25.47 -19.31
C ARG A 153 11.08 25.67 -17.89
N TYR A 154 12.38 25.50 -17.71
CA TYR A 154 13.03 25.71 -16.40
C TYR A 154 13.19 27.18 -16.05
N ALA A 155 13.48 28.06 -17.02
CA ALA A 155 13.49 29.49 -16.81
C ALA A 155 12.09 29.97 -16.33
N ARG A 156 11.04 29.46 -16.96
CA ARG A 156 9.65 29.76 -16.57
C ARG A 156 9.32 29.25 -15.15
N LEU A 157 9.73 28.03 -14.79
CA LEU A 157 9.56 27.49 -13.45
C LEU A 157 10.28 28.37 -12.40
N ALA A 158 11.49 28.82 -12.69
CA ALA A 158 12.29 29.63 -11.78
C ALA A 158 11.79 31.07 -11.63
N THR A 159 11.09 31.63 -12.65
CA THR A 159 10.62 33.02 -12.62
C THR A 159 9.15 33.17 -12.26
N GLU A 160 8.30 32.21 -12.64
CA GLU A 160 6.84 32.30 -12.44
C GLU A 160 6.33 31.52 -11.21
N LEU A 161 7.09 30.54 -10.69
CA LEU A 161 6.65 29.67 -9.58
C LEU A 161 7.41 29.93 -8.28
N THR A 162 7.57 31.19 -7.93
CA THR A 162 8.30 31.63 -6.75
C THR A 162 7.46 31.61 -5.44
N THR A 163 6.17 31.35 -5.52
CA THR A 163 5.28 31.30 -4.33
C THR A 163 4.45 30.03 -4.30
N GLY A 164 4.09 29.57 -3.09
CA GLY A 164 3.24 28.37 -2.91
C GLY A 164 1.91 28.42 -3.68
N PRO A 165 1.15 29.54 -3.69
CA PRO A 165 -0.03 29.68 -4.54
C PRO A 165 0.25 29.57 -6.03
N ALA A 166 1.33 30.20 -6.53
CA ALA A 166 1.74 30.11 -7.94
C ALA A 166 2.12 28.68 -8.36
N VAL A 167 2.85 27.95 -7.51
CA VAL A 167 3.15 26.53 -7.71
C VAL A 167 1.87 25.69 -7.74
N THR A 168 0.96 25.93 -6.79
CA THR A 168 -0.32 25.20 -6.73
C THR A 168 -1.19 25.50 -7.95
N GLN A 169 -1.23 26.75 -8.40
CA GLN A 169 -1.96 27.15 -9.59
C GLN A 169 -1.34 26.56 -10.87
N ALA A 170 -0.03 26.55 -10.98
CA ALA A 170 0.67 25.97 -12.13
C ALA A 170 0.60 24.43 -12.13
N LEU A 171 0.64 23.78 -10.97
CA LEU A 171 0.37 22.35 -10.85
C LEU A 171 -1.07 22.04 -11.29
N ARG A 172 -2.05 22.84 -10.89
CA ARG A 172 -3.44 22.73 -11.37
C ARG A 172 -3.58 23.01 -12.87
N ALA A 173 -2.82 23.94 -13.42
CA ALA A 173 -2.82 24.25 -14.84
C ALA A 173 -2.06 23.23 -15.71
N THR A 174 -0.98 22.62 -15.18
CA THR A 174 -0.20 21.58 -15.89
C THR A 174 -0.81 20.18 -15.71
N ALA A 175 -1.54 19.95 -14.64
CA ALA A 175 -2.35 18.75 -14.44
C ALA A 175 -3.55 18.67 -15.43
N ARG A 176 -3.92 19.79 -16.06
CA ARG A 176 -4.86 19.83 -17.18
C ARG A 176 -4.13 19.50 -18.50
N ALA A 177 -3.58 18.31 -18.63
CA ALA A 177 -3.14 17.81 -19.91
C ALA A 177 -4.38 17.66 -20.80
N VAL A 178 -4.56 18.59 -21.74
CA VAL A 178 -5.54 18.45 -22.82
C VAL A 178 -5.17 17.18 -23.58
N ARG A 179 -6.11 16.26 -23.66
CA ARG A 179 -5.96 14.98 -24.39
C ARG A 179 -5.63 15.27 -25.85
N PRO A 180 -4.42 14.93 -26.39
CA PRO A 180 -4.15 15.17 -27.80
C PRO A 180 -5.03 14.21 -28.62
N GLY A 181 -5.96 14.72 -29.41
CA GLY A 181 -6.69 13.96 -30.44
C GLY A 181 -7.99 13.27 -30.00
N ALA A 182 -8.55 13.53 -28.83
CA ALA A 182 -9.88 13.04 -28.49
C ALA A 182 -10.96 13.99 -29.00
N ALA A 183 -11.93 13.49 -29.77
CA ALA A 183 -13.20 14.16 -29.97
C ALA A 183 -13.78 14.52 -28.60
N ALA A 184 -14.36 15.72 -28.46
CA ALA A 184 -14.98 16.17 -27.22
C ALA A 184 -15.96 15.09 -26.76
N GLY A 185 -15.73 14.48 -25.60
CA GLY A 185 -16.62 13.48 -25.03
C GLY A 185 -18.02 14.07 -24.82
N ALA A 186 -19.04 13.23 -24.67
CA ALA A 186 -20.41 13.70 -24.45
C ALA A 186 -20.48 14.65 -23.23
N ALA A 187 -21.09 15.81 -23.42
CA ALA A 187 -21.19 16.85 -22.39
C ALA A 187 -22.11 16.41 -21.24
N PRO A 188 -21.87 16.88 -19.99
CA PRO A 188 -22.69 16.55 -18.84
C PRO A 188 -24.10 17.15 -18.96
N ARG A 189 -25.13 16.34 -18.68
CA ARG A 189 -26.55 16.65 -18.81
C ARG A 189 -27.19 17.02 -17.47
N SER A 190 -26.76 16.35 -16.37
CA SER A 190 -27.32 16.58 -15.03
C SER A 190 -26.37 17.41 -14.13
N ALA A 191 -26.89 17.88 -12.99
CA ALA A 191 -26.07 18.55 -11.98
C ALA A 191 -25.04 17.59 -11.35
N SER A 192 -25.41 16.33 -11.19
CA SER A 192 -24.52 15.28 -10.66
C SER A 192 -23.40 14.95 -11.65
N GLU A 193 -23.72 14.81 -12.94
CA GLU A 193 -22.69 14.60 -13.97
C GLU A 193 -21.70 15.77 -14.03
N ARG A 194 -22.18 17.03 -13.99
CA ARG A 194 -21.29 18.21 -13.97
C ARG A 194 -20.34 18.22 -12.78
N ALA A 195 -20.87 17.89 -11.61
CA ALA A 195 -20.04 17.85 -10.40
C ALA A 195 -19.02 16.70 -10.41
N LEU A 196 -19.38 15.56 -10.99
CA LEU A 196 -18.48 14.42 -11.15
C LEU A 196 -17.39 14.72 -12.18
N VAL A 197 -17.69 15.40 -13.30
CA VAL A 197 -16.68 15.86 -14.26
C VAL A 197 -15.62 16.70 -13.55
N VAL A 198 -16.04 17.72 -12.77
CA VAL A 198 -15.12 18.59 -12.04
C VAL A 198 -14.28 17.79 -11.05
N LEU A 199 -14.89 16.89 -10.29
CA LEU A 199 -14.20 16.07 -9.32
C LEU A 199 -13.19 15.11 -9.98
N TRP A 200 -13.56 14.50 -11.11
CA TRP A 200 -12.67 13.61 -11.86
C TRP A 200 -11.50 14.37 -12.46
N GLU A 201 -11.76 15.55 -13.06
CA GLU A 201 -10.70 16.43 -13.58
C GLU A 201 -9.73 16.86 -12.48
N GLU A 202 -10.24 17.17 -11.27
CA GLU A 202 -9.41 17.50 -10.10
C GLU A 202 -8.53 16.33 -9.65
N LEU A 203 -9.09 15.12 -9.59
CA LEU A 203 -8.41 13.92 -9.08
C LEU A 203 -7.45 13.31 -10.08
N LEU A 204 -7.87 13.21 -11.34
CA LEU A 204 -7.08 12.57 -12.42
C LEU A 204 -6.08 13.54 -13.05
N GLY A 205 -6.26 14.85 -12.85
CA GLY A 205 -5.40 15.86 -13.48
C GLY A 205 -5.57 15.95 -15.02
N VAL A 206 -6.70 15.54 -15.55
CA VAL A 206 -7.04 15.54 -16.98
C VAL A 206 -8.22 16.47 -17.18
N SER A 207 -8.25 17.27 -18.28
CA SER A 207 -9.38 18.14 -18.62
C SER A 207 -10.09 17.66 -19.88
N GLY A 208 -11.37 18.03 -20.02
CA GLY A 208 -12.21 17.66 -21.16
C GLY A 208 -12.73 16.22 -21.06
N ILE A 209 -12.96 15.75 -19.84
CA ILE A 209 -13.53 14.44 -19.59
C ILE A 209 -15.00 14.42 -20.03
N GLY A 210 -15.34 13.46 -20.91
CA GLY A 210 -16.72 13.18 -21.30
C GLY A 210 -17.41 12.26 -20.29
N ILE A 211 -18.75 12.31 -20.27
CA ILE A 211 -19.53 11.50 -19.32
C ILE A 211 -19.50 10.00 -19.62
N ASP A 212 -19.03 9.61 -20.79
CA ASP A 212 -18.88 8.20 -21.22
C ASP A 212 -17.42 7.71 -21.12
N ASP A 213 -16.49 8.55 -20.67
CA ASP A 213 -15.10 8.15 -20.44
C ASP A 213 -15.00 7.23 -19.22
N ASP A 214 -14.18 6.19 -19.33
CA ASP A 214 -13.90 5.23 -18.25
C ASP A 214 -12.84 5.79 -17.29
N PHE A 215 -13.15 5.83 -15.99
CA PHE A 215 -12.29 6.34 -14.93
C PHE A 215 -10.88 5.74 -14.96
N PHE A 216 -10.81 4.44 -15.16
CA PHE A 216 -9.55 3.72 -15.12
C PHE A 216 -8.76 3.85 -16.42
N ALA A 217 -9.46 3.93 -17.57
CA ALA A 217 -8.82 4.23 -18.86
C ALA A 217 -8.20 5.63 -18.87
N LEU A 218 -8.73 6.58 -18.08
CA LEU A 218 -8.17 7.91 -17.85
C LEU A 218 -6.98 7.93 -16.88
N GLY A 219 -6.56 6.78 -16.34
CA GLY A 219 -5.46 6.68 -15.39
C GLY A 219 -5.90 6.65 -13.91
N GLY A 220 -7.18 6.46 -13.64
CA GLY A 220 -7.71 6.25 -12.30
C GLY A 220 -7.13 4.99 -11.66
N THR A 221 -6.76 5.11 -10.39
CA THR A 221 -6.26 3.98 -9.57
C THR A 221 -7.24 3.72 -8.42
N SER A 222 -7.11 2.57 -7.76
CA SER A 222 -7.92 2.26 -6.57
C SER A 222 -7.79 3.31 -5.47
N LEU A 223 -6.60 3.92 -5.32
CA LEU A 223 -6.37 5.00 -4.36
C LEU A 223 -7.14 6.27 -4.74
N LEU A 224 -7.13 6.64 -6.02
CA LEU A 224 -7.88 7.80 -6.52
C LEU A 224 -9.39 7.55 -6.44
N ALA A 225 -9.84 6.32 -6.69
CA ALA A 225 -11.22 5.92 -6.50
C ALA A 225 -11.67 6.04 -5.03
N ALA A 226 -10.87 5.54 -4.08
CA ALA A 226 -11.15 5.70 -2.65
C ALA A 226 -11.22 7.18 -2.23
N ARG A 227 -10.30 8.00 -2.74
CA ARG A 227 -10.31 9.44 -2.50
C ARG A 227 -11.56 10.12 -3.08
N MET A 228 -11.97 9.72 -4.28
CA MET A 228 -13.20 10.21 -4.92
C MET A 228 -14.44 9.90 -4.08
N ILE A 229 -14.59 8.66 -3.60
CA ILE A 229 -15.70 8.25 -2.73
C ILE A 229 -15.70 9.06 -1.42
N ALA A 230 -14.52 9.26 -0.80
CA ALA A 230 -14.39 10.06 0.41
C ALA A 230 -14.78 11.54 0.18
N GLU A 231 -14.37 12.14 -0.95
CA GLU A 231 -14.75 13.50 -1.31
C GLU A 231 -16.26 13.64 -1.58
N LEU A 232 -16.89 12.65 -2.21
CA LEU A 232 -18.34 12.63 -2.41
C LEU A 232 -19.09 12.53 -1.08
N ALA A 233 -18.64 11.68 -0.17
CA ALA A 233 -19.20 11.58 1.16
C ALA A 233 -19.06 12.90 1.95
N HIS A 234 -17.90 13.54 1.85
CA HIS A 234 -17.62 14.81 2.55
C HIS A 234 -18.37 16.00 1.94
N ARG A 235 -18.33 16.16 0.60
CA ARG A 235 -18.91 17.34 -0.08
C ARG A 235 -20.43 17.26 -0.28
N ARG A 236 -20.99 16.05 -0.38
CA ARG A 236 -22.40 15.83 -0.76
C ARG A 236 -23.19 14.91 0.19
N GLY A 237 -22.56 14.34 1.21
CA GLY A 237 -23.20 13.37 2.09
C GLY A 237 -23.53 12.02 1.41
N ILE A 238 -22.97 11.77 0.21
CA ILE A 238 -23.24 10.55 -0.55
C ILE A 238 -22.19 9.51 -0.20
N ALA A 239 -22.56 8.53 0.63
CA ALA A 239 -21.70 7.40 0.96
C ALA A 239 -21.97 6.24 0.00
N LEU A 240 -21.01 5.95 -0.87
CA LEU A 240 -21.05 4.85 -1.82
C LEU A 240 -19.93 3.82 -1.52
N PRO A 241 -20.16 2.52 -1.78
CA PRO A 241 -19.08 1.54 -1.75
C PRO A 241 -18.00 1.85 -2.79
N LEU A 242 -16.74 1.52 -2.50
CA LEU A 242 -15.64 1.71 -3.46
C LEU A 242 -15.86 0.96 -4.78
N THR A 243 -16.57 -0.16 -4.73
CA THR A 243 -16.92 -0.96 -5.90
C THR A 243 -17.86 -0.28 -6.87
N THR A 244 -18.60 0.73 -6.43
CA THR A 244 -19.50 1.50 -7.30
C THR A 244 -18.79 2.04 -8.55
N ILE A 245 -17.51 2.46 -8.42
CA ILE A 245 -16.73 2.96 -9.58
C ILE A 245 -16.32 1.84 -10.54
N VAL A 246 -16.25 0.60 -10.08
CA VAL A 246 -15.95 -0.57 -10.93
C VAL A 246 -17.21 -1.02 -11.67
N GLU A 247 -18.32 -1.08 -10.96
CA GLU A 247 -19.62 -1.42 -11.56
C GLU A 247 -20.12 -0.34 -12.53
N SER A 248 -19.73 0.90 -12.28
CA SER A 248 -20.17 2.09 -13.01
C SER A 248 -18.96 2.98 -13.32
N PRO A 249 -18.06 2.55 -14.21
CA PRO A 249 -16.78 3.19 -14.43
C PRO A 249 -16.84 4.49 -15.25
N THR A 250 -18.03 4.87 -15.76
CA THR A 250 -18.23 6.14 -16.46
C THR A 250 -19.01 7.14 -15.60
N ILE A 251 -18.81 8.44 -15.85
CA ILE A 251 -19.51 9.50 -15.11
C ILE A 251 -21.03 9.33 -15.24
N ARG A 252 -21.53 8.97 -16.42
CA ARG A 252 -22.96 8.73 -16.66
C ARG A 252 -23.51 7.64 -15.74
N GLN A 253 -22.87 6.47 -15.73
CA GLN A 253 -23.30 5.34 -14.93
C GLN A 253 -23.16 5.63 -13.44
N PHE A 254 -22.05 6.27 -13.05
CA PHE A 254 -21.77 6.60 -11.66
C PHE A 254 -22.76 7.65 -11.12
N ALA A 255 -23.09 8.69 -11.91
CA ALA A 255 -24.10 9.69 -11.55
C ALA A 255 -25.47 9.06 -11.30
N GLN A 256 -25.91 8.15 -12.18
CA GLN A 256 -27.17 7.42 -11.99
C GLN A 256 -27.19 6.65 -10.67
N ARG A 257 -26.10 5.97 -10.32
CA ARG A 257 -25.97 5.27 -9.02
C ARG A 257 -25.97 6.23 -7.84
N ALA A 258 -25.28 7.36 -7.96
CA ALA A 258 -25.21 8.38 -6.92
C ALA A 258 -26.59 9.07 -6.71
N ASP A 259 -27.33 9.31 -7.79
CA ASP A 259 -28.66 9.95 -7.74
C ASP A 259 -29.74 9.01 -7.19
N LEU A 260 -29.63 7.70 -7.43
CA LEU A 260 -30.51 6.68 -6.85
C LEU A 260 -30.29 6.50 -5.33
N GLY A 261 -29.23 7.11 -4.78
CA GLY A 261 -28.87 7.01 -3.37
C GLY A 261 -28.37 5.61 -2.98
N ALA A 262 -27.93 5.48 -1.74
CA ALA A 262 -27.44 4.23 -1.16
C ALA A 262 -28.51 3.11 -1.01
N ALA A 263 -29.68 3.26 -1.62
CA ALA A 263 -30.79 2.30 -1.54
C ALA A 263 -30.58 1.00 -2.35
N ALA A 264 -29.61 0.96 -3.26
CA ALA A 264 -29.20 -0.30 -3.85
C ALA A 264 -28.25 -1.01 -2.87
N ALA A 265 -28.73 -2.10 -2.26
CA ALA A 265 -27.86 -2.97 -1.46
C ALA A 265 -26.59 -3.27 -2.26
N PRO A 266 -25.38 -3.15 -1.67
CA PRO A 266 -24.16 -3.44 -2.39
C PRO A 266 -24.24 -4.88 -2.90
N HIS A 267 -24.07 -5.07 -4.21
CA HIS A 267 -24.02 -6.41 -4.77
C HIS A 267 -22.80 -7.13 -4.18
N SER A 268 -23.04 -8.25 -3.51
CA SER A 268 -21.94 -9.08 -2.97
C SER A 268 -21.06 -9.67 -4.08
N LEU A 269 -21.51 -9.62 -5.34
CA LEU A 269 -20.77 -10.10 -6.51
C LEU A 269 -20.52 -8.92 -7.47
N VAL A 270 -19.24 -8.63 -7.70
CA VAL A 270 -18.77 -7.49 -8.51
C VAL A 270 -18.09 -7.99 -9.77
N PRO A 271 -18.57 -7.65 -10.96
CA PRO A 271 -17.89 -7.99 -12.20
C PRO A 271 -16.60 -7.16 -12.34
N LEU A 272 -15.45 -7.79 -12.16
CA LEU A 272 -14.14 -7.16 -12.37
C LEU A 272 -13.78 -7.10 -13.86
N ARG A 273 -14.23 -8.11 -14.62
CA ARG A 273 -14.17 -8.15 -16.07
C ARG A 273 -15.26 -9.09 -16.60
N GLN A 274 -16.06 -8.59 -17.52
CA GLN A 274 -17.03 -9.38 -18.29
C GLN A 274 -16.47 -9.59 -19.70
N ALA A 275 -16.24 -10.85 -20.07
CA ALA A 275 -15.66 -11.22 -21.35
C ALA A 275 -16.32 -12.50 -21.92
N GLY A 276 -15.85 -13.69 -21.55
CA GLY A 276 -16.40 -14.97 -22.04
C GLY A 276 -17.32 -15.66 -21.03
N ASP A 277 -17.77 -16.86 -21.39
CA ASP A 277 -18.72 -17.63 -20.59
C ASP A 277 -18.13 -18.34 -19.38
N ARG A 278 -16.81 -18.57 -19.38
CA ARG A 278 -16.12 -19.19 -18.26
C ARG A 278 -15.93 -18.18 -17.13
N ARG A 279 -16.29 -18.54 -15.90
CA ARG A 279 -16.31 -17.64 -14.77
C ARG A 279 -15.27 -18.02 -13.72
N LEU A 280 -14.47 -17.04 -13.29
CA LEU A 280 -13.58 -17.13 -12.13
C LEU A 280 -14.13 -16.24 -11.02
N PHE A 281 -14.35 -16.83 -9.85
CA PHE A 281 -14.83 -16.12 -8.67
C PHE A 281 -13.69 -15.93 -7.67
N LEU A 282 -13.35 -14.67 -7.38
CA LEU A 282 -12.27 -14.29 -6.47
C LEU A 282 -12.85 -13.66 -5.20
N VAL A 283 -12.61 -14.31 -4.08
CA VAL A 283 -13.07 -13.83 -2.76
C VAL A 283 -12.19 -12.67 -2.29
N HIS A 284 -12.78 -11.69 -1.64
CA HIS A 284 -12.10 -10.54 -1.05
C HIS A 284 -10.90 -10.93 -0.16
N ASP A 285 -9.98 -10.01 0.04
CA ASP A 285 -8.82 -10.18 0.94
C ASP A 285 -9.18 -9.97 2.43
N GLY A 286 -8.17 -9.92 3.29
CA GLY A 286 -8.30 -9.70 4.73
C GLY A 286 -8.78 -8.29 5.14
N ASP A 287 -8.95 -7.37 4.20
CA ASP A 287 -9.52 -6.03 4.39
C ASP A 287 -10.93 -5.91 3.77
N GLY A 288 -11.42 -6.98 3.14
CA GLY A 288 -12.74 -7.02 2.51
C GLY A 288 -12.76 -6.40 1.12
N GLU A 289 -11.60 -6.32 0.44
CA GLU A 289 -11.47 -5.67 -0.85
C GLU A 289 -11.30 -6.69 -2.00
N THR A 290 -11.88 -6.39 -3.17
CA THR A 290 -11.80 -7.21 -4.37
C THR A 290 -11.12 -6.50 -5.53
N LEU A 291 -10.94 -5.17 -5.45
CA LEU A 291 -10.34 -4.37 -6.51
C LEU A 291 -8.88 -4.71 -6.78
N LEU A 292 -8.19 -5.29 -5.81
CA LEU A 292 -6.82 -5.76 -5.95
C LEU A 292 -6.66 -6.78 -7.11
N TYR A 293 -7.71 -7.52 -7.48
CA TYR A 293 -7.67 -8.50 -8.57
C TYR A 293 -7.82 -7.91 -9.97
N ARG A 294 -8.06 -6.60 -10.09
CA ARG A 294 -8.36 -5.98 -11.39
C ARG A 294 -7.24 -6.15 -12.42
N ASN A 295 -5.98 -5.96 -12.00
CA ASN A 295 -4.85 -6.14 -12.91
C ASN A 295 -4.75 -7.59 -13.38
N LEU A 296 -4.90 -8.55 -12.48
CA LEU A 296 -4.96 -9.97 -12.82
C LEU A 296 -6.11 -10.26 -13.80
N ALA A 297 -7.33 -9.77 -13.50
CA ALA A 297 -8.50 -9.96 -14.34
C ALA A 297 -8.25 -9.48 -15.78
N ASN A 298 -7.57 -8.35 -15.96
CA ASN A 298 -7.25 -7.80 -17.28
C ASN A 298 -6.19 -8.60 -18.06
N ARG A 299 -5.42 -9.46 -17.37
CA ARG A 299 -4.36 -10.30 -17.97
C ARG A 299 -4.83 -11.72 -18.31
N LEU A 300 -5.99 -12.14 -17.81
CA LEU A 300 -6.55 -13.45 -18.13
C LEU A 300 -7.14 -13.47 -19.55
N PRO A 301 -7.38 -14.66 -20.16
CA PRO A 301 -7.92 -14.80 -21.51
C PRO A 301 -9.29 -14.13 -21.69
N ALA A 302 -9.59 -13.65 -22.90
CA ALA A 302 -10.88 -13.03 -23.24
C ALA A 302 -12.08 -14.01 -23.15
N SER A 303 -11.83 -15.33 -23.12
CA SER A 303 -12.85 -16.35 -22.88
C SER A 303 -13.32 -16.45 -21.43
N MET A 304 -12.73 -15.66 -20.51
CA MET A 304 -12.96 -15.77 -19.07
C MET A 304 -13.51 -14.46 -18.50
N SER A 305 -14.65 -14.55 -17.83
CA SER A 305 -15.20 -13.49 -16.98
C SER A 305 -14.68 -13.64 -15.55
N VAL A 306 -14.39 -12.53 -14.87
CA VAL A 306 -13.84 -12.51 -13.50
C VAL A 306 -14.77 -11.71 -12.60
N PHE A 307 -15.16 -12.32 -11.51
CA PHE A 307 -16.04 -11.73 -10.50
C PHE A 307 -15.33 -11.68 -9.16
N GLY A 308 -15.46 -10.54 -8.47
CA GLY A 308 -15.05 -10.38 -7.07
C GLY A 308 -16.22 -10.66 -6.13
N ILE A 309 -16.04 -11.53 -5.15
CA ILE A 309 -17.03 -11.75 -4.08
C ILE A 309 -16.68 -10.86 -2.92
N GLN A 310 -17.59 -9.92 -2.58
CA GLN A 310 -17.44 -8.98 -1.48
C GLN A 310 -18.10 -9.49 -0.22
N PRO A 311 -17.63 -9.01 0.97
CA PRO A 311 -18.28 -9.31 2.23
C PRO A 311 -19.71 -8.77 2.27
N GLU A 312 -20.63 -9.56 2.81
CA GLU A 312 -21.95 -9.04 3.13
C GLU A 312 -21.85 -8.05 4.29
N ARG A 313 -22.39 -6.85 4.07
CA ARG A 313 -22.38 -5.74 5.03
C ARG A 313 -23.82 -5.46 5.51
N ARG A 314 -23.98 -5.06 6.78
CA ARG A 314 -25.28 -4.63 7.33
C ARG A 314 -25.09 -3.28 8.02
N ALA A 315 -25.64 -2.21 7.45
CA ALA A 315 -25.53 -0.86 8.01
C ALA A 315 -24.09 -0.53 8.46
N ARG A 316 -23.86 -0.42 9.78
CA ARG A 316 -22.54 -0.12 10.38
C ARG A 316 -21.67 -1.35 10.64
N ILE A 317 -22.12 -2.54 10.24
CA ILE A 317 -21.39 -3.80 10.40
C ILE A 317 -20.68 -4.13 9.09
N PRO A 318 -19.33 -4.11 9.06
CA PRO A 318 -18.56 -4.29 7.83
C PRO A 318 -18.51 -5.74 7.33
N LEU A 319 -18.84 -6.73 8.19
CA LEU A 319 -18.89 -8.14 7.87
C LEU A 319 -19.99 -8.81 8.69
N ALA A 320 -21.00 -9.34 8.00
CA ALA A 320 -22.22 -9.88 8.64
C ALA A 320 -22.11 -11.34 9.11
N HIS A 321 -20.94 -11.96 9.01
CA HIS A 321 -20.69 -13.35 9.37
C HIS A 321 -19.54 -13.45 10.37
N LEU A 322 -19.62 -14.39 11.32
CA LEU A 322 -18.67 -14.56 12.41
C LEU A 322 -17.80 -15.82 12.28
N SER A 323 -18.08 -16.66 11.30
CA SER A 323 -17.27 -17.84 11.00
C SER A 323 -16.92 -17.92 9.52
N ILE A 324 -15.84 -18.61 9.17
CA ILE A 324 -15.41 -18.85 7.78
C ILE A 324 -16.48 -19.70 7.06
N GLU A 325 -17.08 -20.64 7.76
CA GLU A 325 -18.12 -21.53 7.24
C GLU A 325 -19.39 -20.75 6.85
N GLU A 326 -19.83 -19.78 7.67
CA GLU A 326 -20.96 -18.90 7.36
C GLU A 326 -20.66 -17.98 6.17
N MET A 327 -19.45 -17.40 6.12
CA MET A 327 -19.00 -16.58 4.98
C MET A 327 -19.04 -17.41 3.70
N ALA A 328 -18.45 -18.61 3.72
CA ALA A 328 -18.41 -19.50 2.57
C ALA A 328 -19.83 -19.89 2.11
N ALA A 329 -20.73 -20.21 3.02
CA ALA A 329 -22.11 -20.57 2.68
C ALA A 329 -22.87 -19.41 2.02
N ALA A 330 -22.73 -18.19 2.55
CA ALA A 330 -23.33 -16.98 1.98
C ALA A 330 -22.76 -16.69 0.58
N TYR A 331 -21.43 -16.81 0.41
CA TYR A 331 -20.76 -16.54 -0.86
C TYR A 331 -21.09 -17.62 -1.92
N VAL A 332 -21.21 -18.88 -1.53
CA VAL A 332 -21.72 -19.95 -2.40
C VAL A 332 -23.13 -19.62 -2.89
N LYS A 333 -24.02 -19.15 -2.01
CA LYS A 333 -25.37 -18.73 -2.39
C LYS A 333 -25.34 -17.59 -3.41
N THR A 334 -24.52 -16.56 -3.16
CA THR A 334 -24.36 -15.41 -4.05
C THR A 334 -23.80 -15.84 -5.42
N MET A 335 -22.77 -16.69 -5.42
CA MET A 335 -22.15 -17.19 -6.63
C MET A 335 -23.11 -18.05 -7.45
N ARG A 336 -23.90 -18.92 -6.81
CA ARG A 336 -24.90 -19.76 -7.49
C ARG A 336 -26.06 -18.98 -8.11
N ALA A 337 -26.35 -17.79 -7.63
CA ALA A 337 -27.30 -16.90 -8.27
C ALA A 337 -26.82 -16.44 -9.67
N GLU A 338 -25.50 -16.28 -9.84
CA GLU A 338 -24.87 -15.94 -11.11
C GLU A 338 -24.54 -17.16 -11.97
N GLN A 339 -24.06 -18.25 -11.35
CA GLN A 339 -23.73 -19.51 -11.98
C GLN A 339 -24.40 -20.66 -11.21
N PRO A 340 -25.60 -21.11 -11.60
CA PRO A 340 -26.36 -22.16 -10.88
C PRO A 340 -25.63 -23.50 -10.79
N GLU A 341 -24.89 -23.87 -11.85
CA GLU A 341 -24.25 -25.18 -11.99
C GLU A 341 -22.73 -25.04 -12.20
N GLY A 342 -21.98 -26.02 -11.68
CA GLY A 342 -20.53 -26.12 -11.90
C GLY A 342 -20.16 -26.58 -13.32
N PRO A 343 -18.88 -26.78 -13.58
CA PRO A 343 -17.80 -26.74 -12.62
C PRO A 343 -17.42 -25.30 -12.18
N TYR A 344 -17.13 -25.13 -10.88
CA TYR A 344 -16.78 -23.83 -10.32
C TYR A 344 -15.26 -23.64 -10.28
N LEU A 345 -14.81 -22.45 -10.67
CA LEU A 345 -13.44 -22.01 -10.54
C LEU A 345 -13.39 -20.87 -9.50
N LEU A 346 -12.70 -21.13 -8.40
CA LEU A 346 -12.66 -20.26 -7.23
C LEU A 346 -11.23 -19.78 -6.96
N GLY A 347 -11.10 -18.70 -6.23
CA GLY A 347 -9.78 -18.31 -5.73
C GLY A 347 -9.86 -17.10 -4.81
N GLY A 348 -8.68 -16.71 -4.33
CA GLY A 348 -8.53 -15.53 -3.50
C GLY A 348 -7.11 -15.40 -2.97
N MET A 349 -6.79 -14.19 -2.52
CA MET A 349 -5.52 -13.86 -1.92
C MET A 349 -5.66 -13.86 -0.39
N CYS A 350 -4.65 -14.36 0.33
CA CYS A 350 -4.60 -14.33 1.79
C CYS A 350 -5.88 -14.95 2.40
N ALA A 351 -6.70 -14.15 3.07
CA ALA A 351 -8.01 -14.52 3.60
C ALA A 351 -8.96 -15.11 2.54
N GLY A 352 -8.95 -14.53 1.35
CA GLY A 352 -9.81 -14.97 0.25
C GLY A 352 -9.51 -16.40 -0.21
N GLY A 353 -8.25 -16.84 -0.18
CA GLY A 353 -7.88 -18.21 -0.51
C GLY A 353 -8.40 -19.22 0.52
N LEU A 354 -8.39 -18.85 1.80
CA LEU A 354 -8.95 -19.68 2.87
C LEU A 354 -10.46 -19.85 2.74
N ILE A 355 -11.18 -18.75 2.49
CA ILE A 355 -12.63 -18.77 2.32
C ILE A 355 -13.00 -19.52 1.03
N ALA A 356 -12.25 -19.32 -0.07
CA ALA A 356 -12.49 -20.03 -1.33
C ALA A 356 -12.30 -21.55 -1.20
N PHE A 357 -11.35 -21.99 -0.39
CA PHE A 357 -11.18 -23.41 -0.06
C PHE A 357 -12.41 -23.96 0.68
N GLU A 358 -12.92 -23.25 1.69
CA GLU A 358 -14.12 -23.66 2.42
C GLU A 358 -15.37 -23.66 1.51
N MET A 359 -15.51 -22.66 0.62
CA MET A 359 -16.57 -22.66 -0.41
C MET A 359 -16.51 -23.91 -1.29
N ALA A 360 -15.31 -24.26 -1.76
CA ALA A 360 -15.11 -25.45 -2.59
C ALA A 360 -15.46 -26.73 -1.84
N ARG A 361 -15.09 -26.85 -0.57
CA ARG A 361 -15.44 -27.98 0.29
C ARG A 361 -16.95 -28.12 0.47
N GLN A 362 -17.66 -27.01 0.72
CA GLN A 362 -19.13 -27.00 0.86
C GLN A 362 -19.83 -27.36 -0.46
N LEU A 363 -19.32 -26.88 -1.59
CA LEU A 363 -19.82 -27.21 -2.92
C LEU A 363 -19.67 -28.69 -3.21
N GLN A 364 -18.51 -29.30 -2.95
CA GLN A 364 -18.28 -30.72 -3.12
C GLN A 364 -19.16 -31.56 -2.18
N ALA A 365 -19.32 -31.15 -0.93
CA ALA A 365 -20.22 -31.80 0.03
C ALA A 365 -21.68 -31.77 -0.46
N ALA A 366 -22.08 -30.76 -1.24
CA ALA A 366 -23.38 -30.63 -1.88
C ALA A 366 -23.44 -31.33 -3.27
N GLY A 367 -22.45 -32.13 -3.65
CA GLY A 367 -22.38 -32.84 -4.92
C GLY A 367 -22.06 -31.97 -6.15
N ALA A 368 -21.65 -30.74 -5.97
CA ALA A 368 -21.33 -29.83 -7.07
C ALA A 368 -19.86 -30.00 -7.52
N ALA A 369 -19.64 -29.92 -8.82
CA ALA A 369 -18.28 -29.99 -9.38
C ALA A 369 -17.53 -28.70 -9.14
N VAL A 370 -16.32 -28.81 -8.53
CA VAL A 370 -15.35 -27.73 -8.41
C VAL A 370 -14.16 -28.07 -9.29
N GLU A 371 -13.83 -27.19 -10.21
CA GLU A 371 -12.70 -27.39 -11.12
C GLU A 371 -11.38 -27.22 -10.39
N ARG A 372 -11.21 -26.08 -9.69
CA ARG A 372 -9.97 -25.73 -9.00
C ARG A 372 -10.14 -24.56 -8.05
N VAL A 373 -9.26 -24.49 -7.04
CA VAL A 373 -9.13 -23.34 -6.16
C VAL A 373 -7.75 -22.70 -6.34
N LEU A 374 -7.70 -21.41 -6.63
CA LEU A 374 -6.48 -20.61 -6.75
C LEU A 374 -6.22 -19.88 -5.41
N MET A 375 -5.22 -20.32 -4.66
CA MET A 375 -4.86 -19.76 -3.35
C MET A 375 -3.60 -18.91 -3.49
N MET A 376 -3.76 -17.57 -3.57
CA MET A 376 -2.67 -16.62 -3.78
C MET A 376 -2.12 -16.17 -2.43
N ASP A 377 -0.89 -16.56 -2.13
CA ASP A 377 -0.16 -16.28 -0.87
C ASP A 377 -1.06 -16.43 0.36
N SER A 378 -1.78 -17.56 0.43
CA SER A 378 -2.77 -17.90 1.45
C SER A 378 -2.24 -19.02 2.33
N ALA A 379 -2.29 -18.84 3.65
CA ALA A 379 -1.86 -19.84 4.64
C ALA A 379 -3.05 -20.35 5.45
N THR A 380 -2.92 -21.56 5.97
CA THR A 380 -3.90 -22.05 6.93
C THR A 380 -3.76 -21.33 8.28
N PRO A 381 -4.84 -21.19 9.07
CA PRO A 381 -4.80 -20.46 10.36
C PRO A 381 -3.80 -21.02 11.36
N HIS A 382 -3.45 -22.30 11.23
CA HIS A 382 -2.58 -23.03 12.17
C HIS A 382 -1.20 -23.34 11.60
N ALA A 383 -0.85 -22.79 10.43
CA ALA A 383 0.48 -22.92 9.87
C ALA A 383 1.54 -22.32 10.82
N GLU A 384 2.60 -23.07 11.08
CA GLU A 384 3.63 -22.68 12.03
C GLU A 384 4.45 -21.51 11.49
N ARG A 385 4.46 -20.38 12.23
CA ARG A 385 5.23 -19.20 11.86
C ARG A 385 6.69 -19.32 12.27
N ARG A 386 7.59 -18.70 11.49
CA ARG A 386 9.00 -18.55 11.83
C ARG A 386 9.15 -17.49 12.91
N ASP A 387 10.03 -17.73 13.87
CA ASP A 387 10.34 -16.78 14.97
C ASP A 387 11.25 -15.62 14.52
N ILE A 388 10.92 -14.97 13.42
CA ILE A 388 11.70 -13.86 12.86
C ILE A 388 11.74 -12.67 13.82
N VAL A 389 10.61 -12.36 14.46
CA VAL A 389 10.48 -11.20 15.36
C VAL A 389 11.30 -11.39 16.64
N THR A 390 11.30 -12.60 17.20
CA THR A 390 12.04 -12.91 18.45
C THR A 390 13.55 -12.90 18.21
N ALA A 391 14.00 -13.44 17.08
CA ALA A 391 15.40 -13.41 16.67
C ALA A 391 15.91 -11.98 16.45
N GLN A 392 15.18 -11.14 15.74
CA GLN A 392 15.54 -9.73 15.52
C GLN A 392 15.50 -8.91 16.82
N ARG A 393 14.49 -9.14 17.69
CA ARG A 393 14.41 -8.45 18.99
C ARG A 393 15.56 -8.83 19.91
N SER A 394 15.95 -10.10 19.93
CA SER A 394 17.08 -10.58 20.76
C SER A 394 18.43 -10.07 20.23
N SER A 395 18.63 -9.95 18.91
CA SER A 395 19.81 -9.33 18.31
C SER A 395 19.90 -7.84 18.71
N ARG A 396 18.84 -7.07 18.47
CA ARG A 396 18.79 -5.64 18.84
C ARG A 396 18.96 -5.39 20.34
N LEU A 397 18.49 -6.30 21.19
CA LEU A 397 18.71 -6.21 22.63
C LEU A 397 20.18 -6.45 22.98
N ARG A 398 20.83 -7.47 22.41
CA ARG A 398 22.25 -7.76 22.60
C ARG A 398 23.13 -6.59 22.14
N GLU A 399 22.84 -6.03 20.97
CA GLU A 399 23.53 -4.86 20.42
C GLU A 399 23.38 -3.63 21.33
N ALA A 400 22.14 -3.33 21.80
CA ALA A 400 21.91 -2.24 22.72
C ALA A 400 22.63 -2.40 24.06
N ILE A 401 22.74 -3.63 24.58
CA ILE A 401 23.49 -3.95 25.79
C ILE A 401 25.00 -3.77 25.55
N ALA A 402 25.50 -4.24 24.41
CA ALA A 402 26.90 -4.09 24.04
C ALA A 402 27.29 -2.61 23.90
N ALA A 403 26.48 -1.82 23.19
CA ALA A 403 26.68 -0.37 23.06
C ALA A 403 26.64 0.37 24.41
N ALA A 404 25.74 -0.02 25.31
CA ALA A 404 25.64 0.57 26.64
C ALA A 404 26.86 0.29 27.53
N ARG A 405 27.58 -0.80 27.27
CA ARG A 405 28.82 -1.18 27.98
C ARG A 405 30.07 -0.50 27.44
N GLN A 406 30.06 -0.05 26.19
CA GLN A 406 31.21 0.56 25.52
C GLN A 406 31.69 1.84 26.23
N GLY A 407 32.99 1.93 26.47
CA GLY A 407 33.62 3.12 27.09
C GLY A 407 33.35 3.33 28.58
N ARG A 408 32.71 2.39 29.29
CA ARG A 408 32.39 2.46 30.71
C ARG A 408 33.10 1.35 31.48
N GLY A 409 33.66 1.67 32.64
CA GLY A 409 34.26 0.64 33.53
C GLY A 409 33.23 -0.44 33.93
N ALA A 410 33.68 -1.55 34.49
CA ALA A 410 32.86 -2.76 34.74
C ALA A 410 31.53 -2.44 35.46
N VAL A 411 31.54 -1.63 36.50
CA VAL A 411 30.35 -1.26 37.29
C VAL A 411 29.42 -0.33 36.48
N GLY A 412 29.99 0.71 35.84
CA GLY A 412 29.21 1.67 35.03
C GLY A 412 28.57 1.01 33.79
N GLY A 413 29.27 0.04 33.18
CA GLY A 413 28.75 -0.77 32.07
C GLY A 413 27.62 -1.72 32.49
N ALA A 414 27.71 -2.32 33.69
CA ALA A 414 26.66 -3.17 34.23
C ALA A 414 25.38 -2.38 34.55
N LEU A 415 25.50 -1.21 35.17
CA LEU A 415 24.36 -0.32 35.47
C LEU A 415 23.68 0.18 34.18
N ALA A 416 24.46 0.58 33.18
CA ALA A 416 23.90 1.01 31.90
C ALA A 416 23.17 -0.12 31.14
N ALA A 417 23.71 -1.34 31.18
CA ALA A 417 23.06 -2.52 30.63
C ALA A 417 21.75 -2.85 31.35
N ALA A 418 21.75 -2.78 32.69
CA ALA A 418 20.55 -2.96 33.52
C ALA A 418 19.46 -1.92 33.19
N ALA A 419 19.84 -0.65 33.04
CA ALA A 419 18.90 0.41 32.65
C ALA A 419 18.26 0.16 31.26
N VAL A 420 19.02 -0.32 30.28
CA VAL A 420 18.49 -0.72 28.96
C VAL A 420 17.48 -1.86 29.08
N ILE A 421 17.80 -2.88 29.88
CA ILE A 421 16.92 -4.02 30.10
C ILE A 421 15.62 -3.56 30.78
N VAL A 422 15.70 -2.79 31.86
CA VAL A 422 14.52 -2.29 32.60
C VAL A 422 13.62 -1.44 31.69
N ARG A 423 14.21 -0.50 30.92
CA ARG A 423 13.45 0.33 29.98
C ARG A 423 12.76 -0.50 28.88
N LYS A 424 13.43 -1.54 28.35
CA LYS A 424 12.80 -2.43 27.36
C LYS A 424 11.72 -3.33 27.99
N MET A 425 11.93 -3.79 29.21
CA MET A 425 10.92 -4.57 29.94
C MET A 425 9.69 -3.74 30.30
N SER A 426 9.85 -2.51 30.78
CA SER A 426 8.71 -1.62 31.07
C SER A 426 7.91 -1.31 29.78
N GLY A 427 8.57 -1.07 28.66
CA GLY A 427 7.90 -0.92 27.36
C GLY A 427 7.16 -2.17 26.89
N LEU A 428 7.72 -3.36 27.14
CA LEU A 428 7.03 -4.63 26.83
C LEU A 428 5.82 -4.87 27.73
N VAL A 429 5.92 -4.55 29.02
CA VAL A 429 4.81 -4.67 29.97
C VAL A 429 3.68 -3.71 29.61
N SER A 430 4.00 -2.44 29.33
CA SER A 430 3.01 -1.46 28.87
C SER A 430 2.32 -1.92 27.57
N TYR A 431 3.11 -2.35 26.58
CA TYR A 431 2.58 -2.90 25.34
C TYR A 431 1.67 -4.10 25.55
N GLU A 432 2.04 -5.04 26.43
CA GLU A 432 1.22 -6.22 26.73
C GLU A 432 -0.07 -5.86 27.45
N ILE A 433 -0.03 -4.88 28.36
CA ILE A 433 -1.24 -4.36 29.03
C ILE A 433 -2.17 -3.69 28.01
N ASP A 434 -1.65 -2.84 27.15
CA ASP A 434 -2.45 -2.15 26.13
C ASP A 434 -3.02 -3.13 25.10
N LYS A 435 -2.25 -4.14 24.71
CA LYS A 435 -2.70 -5.26 23.87
C LYS A 435 -3.84 -6.04 24.52
N ARG A 436 -3.72 -6.40 25.81
CA ARG A 436 -4.78 -7.11 26.54
C ARG A 436 -6.05 -6.26 26.69
N ARG A 437 -5.90 -4.94 26.94
CA ARG A 437 -7.03 -4.01 26.99
C ARG A 437 -7.72 -3.89 25.62
N ALA A 438 -6.97 -3.82 24.54
CA ALA A 438 -7.51 -3.81 23.19
C ALA A 438 -8.27 -5.11 22.90
N GLN A 439 -7.65 -6.26 23.17
CA GLN A 439 -8.29 -7.58 22.99
C GLN A 439 -9.56 -7.76 23.84
N SER A 440 -9.59 -7.23 25.08
CA SER A 440 -10.80 -7.28 25.92
C SER A 440 -11.94 -6.44 25.32
N ARG A 441 -11.63 -5.24 24.83
CA ARG A 441 -12.62 -4.38 24.15
C ARG A 441 -13.14 -5.02 22.87
N ASP A 442 -12.27 -5.66 22.09
CA ASP A 442 -12.67 -6.34 20.85
C ASP A 442 -13.55 -7.56 21.14
N ARG A 443 -13.27 -8.32 22.22
CA ARG A 443 -14.13 -9.43 22.65
C ARG A 443 -15.54 -8.97 23.05
N GLU A 444 -15.65 -7.88 23.79
CA GLU A 444 -16.94 -7.29 24.17
C GLU A 444 -17.75 -6.83 22.95
N ARG A 445 -17.07 -6.18 22.00
CA ARG A 445 -17.68 -5.76 20.72
C ARG A 445 -18.11 -6.96 19.87
N LEU A 446 -17.29 -8.00 19.79
CA LEU A 446 -17.63 -9.24 19.07
C LEU A 446 -18.82 -9.96 19.72
N ALA A 447 -18.89 -10.01 21.04
CA ALA A 447 -20.05 -10.57 21.74
C ALA A 447 -21.33 -9.74 21.49
N THR A 448 -21.20 -8.42 21.38
CA THR A 448 -22.31 -7.54 20.98
C THR A 448 -22.71 -7.78 19.53
N LEU A 449 -21.74 -7.92 18.62
CA LEU A 449 -21.98 -8.25 17.23
C LEU A 449 -22.73 -9.58 17.09
N GLN A 450 -22.29 -10.60 17.81
CA GLN A 450 -22.96 -11.91 17.80
C GLN A 450 -24.42 -11.80 18.23
N ARG A 451 -24.72 -11.03 19.29
CA ARG A 451 -26.11 -10.79 19.71
C ARG A 451 -26.93 -10.07 18.64
N VAL A 452 -26.38 -9.01 18.04
CA VAL A 452 -27.06 -8.25 16.98
C VAL A 452 -27.34 -9.12 15.76
N LEU A 453 -26.41 -9.97 15.35
CA LEU A 453 -26.59 -10.84 14.20
C LEU A 453 -27.57 -11.99 14.46
N THR A 454 -27.60 -12.56 15.68
CA THR A 454 -28.46 -13.71 16.03
C THR A 454 -29.87 -13.32 16.44
N GLN A 455 -30.04 -12.20 17.15
CA GLN A 455 -31.32 -11.77 17.69
C GLN A 455 -32.05 -10.75 16.80
N GLY A 456 -31.37 -10.26 15.76
CA GLY A 456 -31.80 -9.10 15.01
C GLY A 456 -31.58 -7.80 15.81
N GLY A 457 -31.35 -6.72 15.13
CA GLY A 457 -31.14 -5.42 15.74
C GLY A 457 -30.13 -4.58 15.00
N GLU A 458 -29.92 -3.37 15.48
CA GLU A 458 -28.92 -2.44 14.94
C GLU A 458 -27.69 -2.38 15.83
N TRP A 459 -26.54 -2.06 15.23
CA TRP A 459 -25.32 -1.80 15.97
C TRP A 459 -25.52 -0.56 16.86
N PRO A 460 -25.25 -0.64 18.19
CA PRO A 460 -25.45 0.49 19.09
C PRO A 460 -24.67 1.72 18.67
N GLU A 461 -25.33 2.88 18.60
CA GLU A 461 -24.67 4.15 18.24
C GLU A 461 -23.58 4.57 19.23
N SER A 462 -23.74 4.18 20.49
CA SER A 462 -22.78 4.44 21.58
C SER A 462 -21.46 3.68 21.43
N LEU A 463 -21.42 2.63 20.61
CA LEU A 463 -20.21 1.85 20.39
C LEU A 463 -19.51 2.28 19.08
N PRO A 464 -18.17 2.44 19.11
CA PRO A 464 -17.39 2.59 17.88
C PRO A 464 -17.63 1.40 16.97
N GLY A 465 -17.66 1.61 15.66
CA GLY A 465 -17.76 0.54 14.66
C GLY A 465 -16.66 -0.51 14.86
N LEU A 466 -16.95 -1.75 14.50
CA LEU A 466 -15.94 -2.80 14.41
C LEU A 466 -15.14 -2.62 13.12
N ASP A 467 -13.83 -2.88 13.21
CA ASP A 467 -12.98 -3.03 12.05
C ASP A 467 -13.26 -4.39 11.38
N PHE A 468 -13.31 -4.41 10.05
CA PHE A 468 -13.46 -5.63 9.25
C PHE A 468 -12.46 -6.70 9.66
N ARG A 469 -11.19 -6.32 9.77
CA ARG A 469 -10.07 -7.22 10.12
C ARG A 469 -10.23 -7.85 11.50
N ALA A 470 -10.82 -7.13 12.47
CA ALA A 470 -11.07 -7.67 13.80
C ALA A 470 -12.10 -8.81 13.79
N ILE A 471 -13.16 -8.66 12.97
CA ILE A 471 -14.20 -9.71 12.79
C ILE A 471 -13.60 -10.91 12.05
N TYR A 472 -12.91 -10.64 10.94
CA TYR A 472 -12.28 -11.69 10.14
C TYR A 472 -11.26 -12.50 10.96
N ASN A 473 -10.35 -11.85 11.68
CA ASN A 473 -9.35 -12.52 12.52
C ASN A 473 -9.99 -13.40 13.59
N HIS A 474 -11.14 -12.97 14.15
CA HIS A 474 -11.88 -13.81 15.08
C HIS A 474 -12.38 -15.10 14.41
N ALA A 475 -13.00 -14.99 13.24
CA ALA A 475 -13.48 -16.12 12.47
C ALA A 475 -12.33 -17.06 12.05
N GLU A 476 -11.22 -16.49 11.54
CA GLU A 476 -10.04 -17.24 11.13
C GLU A 476 -9.42 -18.05 12.26
N HIS A 477 -9.26 -17.45 13.46
CA HIS A 477 -8.68 -18.15 14.61
C HIS A 477 -9.54 -19.32 15.10
N ALA A 478 -10.86 -19.22 14.95
CA ALA A 478 -11.80 -20.27 15.33
C ALA A 478 -11.86 -21.39 14.27
N TYR A 479 -11.56 -21.08 13.02
CA TYR A 479 -11.72 -22.00 11.90
C TYR A 479 -10.74 -23.17 11.95
N ARG A 480 -11.25 -24.37 11.67
CA ARG A 480 -10.48 -25.62 11.58
C ARG A 480 -10.74 -26.26 10.21
N PRO A 481 -9.88 -25.98 9.22
CA PRO A 481 -10.07 -26.54 7.89
C PRO A 481 -10.01 -28.06 7.92
N MET A 482 -10.96 -28.69 7.23
CA MET A 482 -11.04 -30.14 7.10
C MET A 482 -10.39 -30.58 5.78
N PRO A 483 -9.74 -31.76 5.76
CA PRO A 483 -9.21 -32.33 4.52
C PRO A 483 -10.28 -32.45 3.44
N SER A 484 -9.89 -32.22 2.18
CA SER A 484 -10.77 -32.24 1.03
C SER A 484 -10.06 -32.75 -0.22
N ASP A 485 -10.83 -33.38 -1.12
CA ASP A 485 -10.34 -33.82 -2.45
C ASP A 485 -10.36 -32.68 -3.48
N VAL A 486 -10.52 -31.43 -3.03
CA VAL A 486 -10.47 -30.25 -3.90
C VAL A 486 -9.09 -30.13 -4.55
N ALA A 487 -9.06 -29.98 -5.87
CA ALA A 487 -7.84 -29.62 -6.58
C ALA A 487 -7.51 -28.15 -6.35
N ALA A 488 -6.30 -27.84 -5.91
CA ALA A 488 -5.90 -26.48 -5.61
C ALA A 488 -4.51 -26.12 -6.15
N VAL A 489 -4.32 -24.84 -6.47
CA VAL A 489 -3.02 -24.26 -6.80
C VAL A 489 -2.68 -23.24 -5.73
N LEU A 490 -1.63 -23.50 -4.98
CA LEU A 490 -1.03 -22.55 -4.06
C LEU A 490 0.00 -21.71 -4.81
N ILE A 491 -0.32 -20.46 -5.04
CA ILE A 491 0.56 -19.50 -5.70
C ILE A 491 1.25 -18.71 -4.60
N ARG A 492 2.60 -18.83 -4.48
CA ARG A 492 3.37 -18.18 -3.43
C ARG A 492 4.14 -17.00 -4.01
N ALA A 493 4.04 -15.86 -3.36
CA ALA A 493 4.94 -14.75 -3.60
C ALA A 493 6.35 -15.08 -3.09
N THR A 494 7.41 -14.61 -3.76
CA THR A 494 8.80 -14.97 -3.42
C THR A 494 9.70 -13.78 -3.10
N SER A 495 9.27 -12.54 -3.42
CA SER A 495 10.10 -11.36 -3.26
C SER A 495 9.26 -10.20 -2.71
N GLY A 496 9.74 -9.57 -1.64
CA GLY A 496 9.04 -8.48 -1.00
C GLY A 496 9.67 -8.15 0.34
N SER A 497 9.32 -7.01 0.92
CA SER A 497 9.87 -6.57 2.20
C SER A 497 8.87 -5.75 3.01
N GLY A 498 9.10 -5.64 4.31
CA GLY A 498 8.25 -4.85 5.21
C GLY A 498 6.81 -5.39 5.28
N SER A 499 5.82 -4.55 4.99
CA SER A 499 4.40 -4.94 4.98
C SER A 499 4.00 -5.83 3.80
N ASP A 500 4.87 -5.93 2.77
CA ASP A 500 4.68 -6.74 1.56
C ASP A 500 5.48 -8.06 1.61
N LEU A 501 5.92 -8.49 2.80
CA LEU A 501 6.72 -9.70 2.96
C LEU A 501 5.89 -10.95 2.64
N PRO A 502 6.34 -11.81 1.69
CA PRO A 502 5.66 -13.05 1.32
C PRO A 502 5.50 -14.04 2.47
N TYR A 503 4.45 -14.84 2.43
CA TYR A 503 4.18 -15.86 3.45
C TYR A 503 5.23 -16.97 3.47
N VAL A 504 5.88 -17.29 2.37
CA VAL A 504 7.00 -18.26 2.32
C VAL A 504 8.15 -17.86 3.26
N HIS A 505 8.32 -16.57 3.56
CA HIS A 505 9.31 -16.08 4.52
C HIS A 505 8.79 -16.04 5.95
N LEU A 506 7.46 -16.01 6.15
CA LEU A 506 6.82 -15.93 7.48
C LEU A 506 6.52 -17.30 8.09
N PHE A 507 6.27 -18.32 7.26
CA PHE A 507 5.88 -19.64 7.70
C PHE A 507 7.00 -20.66 7.50
N LYS A 508 7.03 -21.71 8.34
CA LYS A 508 8.05 -22.77 8.27
C LYS A 508 7.74 -23.75 7.14
N ASP A 509 6.47 -24.14 7.02
CA ASP A 509 6.00 -25.08 6.01
C ASP A 509 5.96 -24.39 4.62
N PRO A 510 6.66 -24.93 3.62
CA PRO A 510 6.64 -24.40 2.27
C PRO A 510 5.25 -24.48 1.60
N THR A 511 4.36 -25.34 2.06
CA THR A 511 2.98 -25.45 1.58
C THR A 511 2.02 -24.57 2.38
N LEU A 512 2.51 -23.70 3.26
CA LEU A 512 1.74 -22.79 4.10
C LEU A 512 0.63 -23.50 4.92
N GLY A 513 0.85 -24.78 5.26
CA GLY A 513 -0.08 -25.63 6.01
C GLY A 513 -1.12 -26.36 5.18
N TRP A 514 -1.09 -26.26 3.85
CA TRP A 514 -2.12 -26.86 2.97
C TRP A 514 -1.90 -28.34 2.62
N ALA A 515 -0.63 -28.84 2.63
CA ALA A 515 -0.35 -30.22 2.22
C ALA A 515 -1.20 -31.29 2.92
N PRO A 516 -1.48 -31.24 4.23
CA PRO A 516 -2.32 -32.23 4.89
C PRO A 516 -3.82 -32.10 4.59
N LEU A 517 -4.25 -30.98 3.99
CA LEU A 517 -5.67 -30.62 3.80
C LEU A 517 -6.12 -30.76 2.35
N VAL A 518 -5.21 -30.67 1.39
CA VAL A 518 -5.51 -30.67 -0.04
C VAL A 518 -4.78 -31.85 -0.69
N ARG A 519 -5.54 -32.78 -1.26
CA ARG A 519 -4.98 -33.99 -1.85
C ARG A 519 -4.25 -33.73 -3.17
N ASP A 520 -4.82 -32.88 -4.04
CA ASP A 520 -4.24 -32.46 -5.32
C ASP A 520 -3.77 -31.00 -5.21
N LEU A 521 -2.64 -30.80 -4.55
CA LEU A 521 -2.04 -29.49 -4.32
C LEU A 521 -0.87 -29.26 -5.28
N VAL A 522 -1.01 -28.30 -6.16
CA VAL A 522 0.09 -27.79 -6.99
C VAL A 522 0.64 -26.50 -6.34
N VAL A 523 1.96 -26.40 -6.22
CA VAL A 523 2.62 -25.19 -5.68
C VAL A 523 3.35 -24.48 -6.80
N VAL A 524 3.09 -23.18 -6.95
CA VAL A 524 3.68 -22.33 -7.99
C VAL A 524 4.27 -21.08 -7.35
N ASP A 525 5.53 -20.77 -7.66
CA ASP A 525 6.20 -19.56 -7.20
C ASP A 525 6.08 -18.44 -8.23
N VAL A 526 5.81 -17.22 -7.76
CA VAL A 526 5.73 -16.03 -8.59
C VAL A 526 6.55 -14.88 -8.00
N GLU A 527 7.09 -14.03 -8.85
CA GLU A 527 7.75 -12.81 -8.44
C GLU A 527 6.75 -11.83 -7.83
N GLY A 528 7.19 -11.10 -6.79
CA GLY A 528 6.39 -10.10 -6.10
C GLY A 528 6.25 -10.41 -4.61
N GLY A 529 5.78 -9.44 -3.86
CA GLY A 529 5.46 -9.57 -2.44
C GLY A 529 4.01 -10.00 -2.23
N HIS A 530 3.63 -10.08 -0.97
CA HIS A 530 2.29 -10.51 -0.56
C HIS A 530 1.17 -9.76 -1.30
N ALA A 531 1.21 -8.45 -1.36
CA ALA A 531 0.22 -7.63 -2.06
C ALA A 531 0.66 -7.25 -3.48
N SER A 532 1.96 -7.02 -3.70
CA SER A 532 2.47 -6.52 -4.98
C SER A 532 2.45 -7.56 -6.11
N MET A 533 2.29 -8.85 -5.81
CA MET A 533 2.09 -9.90 -6.83
C MET A 533 0.85 -9.64 -7.71
N LEU A 534 -0.14 -8.89 -7.21
CA LEU A 534 -1.35 -8.50 -7.94
C LEU A 534 -1.24 -7.13 -8.63
N GLN A 535 -0.11 -6.44 -8.48
CA GLN A 535 0.15 -5.14 -9.10
C GLN A 535 1.00 -5.30 -10.36
N GLU A 536 0.92 -4.32 -11.27
CA GLU A 536 1.82 -4.32 -12.44
C GLU A 536 3.25 -3.95 -12.02
N PRO A 537 4.28 -4.59 -12.59
CA PRO A 537 4.24 -5.58 -13.70
C PRO A 537 4.01 -7.04 -13.28
N GLN A 538 3.99 -7.37 -11.97
CA GLN A 538 3.94 -8.75 -11.46
C GLN A 538 2.63 -9.46 -11.80
N ALA A 539 1.53 -8.73 -11.94
CA ALA A 539 0.23 -9.28 -12.34
C ALA A 539 0.28 -10.04 -13.68
N ALA A 540 1.16 -9.62 -14.61
CA ALA A 540 1.36 -10.33 -15.87
C ALA A 540 2.06 -11.69 -15.65
N SER A 541 3.07 -11.75 -14.78
CA SER A 541 3.77 -12.98 -14.39
C SER A 541 2.83 -13.94 -13.66
N LEU A 542 2.02 -13.41 -12.73
CA LEU A 542 1.00 -14.15 -12.01
C LEU A 542 -0.02 -14.78 -12.96
N ALA A 543 -0.54 -14.01 -13.91
CA ALA A 543 -1.48 -14.54 -14.92
C ALA A 543 -0.85 -15.67 -15.73
N GLY A 544 0.40 -15.51 -16.19
CA GLY A 544 1.16 -16.54 -16.89
C GLY A 544 1.34 -17.82 -16.07
N ALA A 545 1.57 -17.68 -14.75
CA ALA A 545 1.72 -18.80 -13.84
C ALA A 545 0.40 -19.55 -13.57
N ILE A 546 -0.73 -18.87 -13.58
CA ILE A 546 -2.07 -19.46 -13.36
C ILE A 546 -2.58 -20.19 -14.60
N LEU A 547 -2.35 -19.65 -15.79
CA LEU A 547 -2.94 -20.14 -17.05
C LEU A 547 -2.75 -21.65 -17.31
N PRO A 548 -1.60 -22.28 -17.08
CA PRO A 548 -1.39 -23.72 -17.28
C PRO A 548 -2.29 -24.59 -16.38
N HIS A 549 -2.76 -24.03 -15.28
CA HIS A 549 -3.59 -24.75 -14.29
C HIS A 549 -5.09 -24.52 -14.48
N LEU A 550 -5.45 -23.67 -15.42
CA LEU A 550 -6.83 -23.51 -15.86
C LEU A 550 -7.05 -24.46 -17.05
N SER A 551 -7.96 -25.44 -16.91
CA SER A 551 -8.33 -26.33 -18.01
C SER A 551 -8.97 -25.48 -19.11
N LEU A 552 -8.17 -24.87 -19.98
CA LEU A 552 -8.65 -24.21 -21.18
C LEU A 552 -9.10 -25.34 -22.13
N ARG A 553 -10.39 -25.70 -22.13
CA ARG A 553 -10.93 -26.48 -23.26
C ARG A 553 -10.64 -25.67 -24.51
N ALA A 554 -9.87 -26.23 -25.42
CA ALA A 554 -9.75 -25.69 -26.76
C ALA A 554 -11.18 -25.47 -27.27
N ALA A 555 -11.47 -24.22 -27.69
CA ALA A 555 -12.71 -23.94 -28.39
C ALA A 555 -12.71 -24.86 -29.63
N ALA A 556 -13.61 -25.88 -29.62
CA ALA A 556 -13.86 -26.73 -30.76
C ALA A 556 -14.68 -25.97 -31.81
#